data_113186b1fe5766d2c8e4d1f37ce84c28
#
_entry.id   113186b1fe5766d2c8e4d1f37ce84c28
#
_cell.length_a   1.000
_cell.length_b   1.000
_cell.length_c   1.000
_cell.angle_alpha   90.00
_cell.angle_beta   90.00
_cell.angle_gamma   90.00
#
_symmetry.space_group_name_H-M   'P 1'
#
loop_
_entity.id
_entity.type
_entity.pdbx_description
1 polymer ?
#
loop_
_entity_poly.entity_id
_entity_poly.type
_entity_poly.pdbx_seq_one_letter_code
_entity_poly.pdbx_strand_id
1 'polypeptide(L)'
;MRFTKLIFLIFACYLLSSYLIGCSTFSDNSKSTNPGMLEPQSILKFSDIPVPVGLKPLPEASYSFESSGVRVGVLKYQGKANAEQIINFYKEQMAMYNWNLVNIVEYGQRLMNFERENETCIITLEPKGNNIILTISLGPKSQTLTKRAKSPVK
;
A
#
# COMPACT_ATOMS: atom_id res chain seq x y z
N MET A 1 27.55 -3.59 -66.02
CA MET A 1 28.11 -2.98 -64.78
C MET A 1 27.14 -2.05 -63.97
N ARG A 2 26.04 -1.61 -64.50
CA ARG A 2 25.07 -0.76 -63.76
C ARG A 2 24.02 -1.57 -62.97
N PHE A 3 23.64 -2.73 -63.42
CA PHE A 3 22.65 -3.60 -62.81
C PHE A 3 23.15 -4.27 -61.50
N THR A 4 24.41 -4.65 -61.45
CA THR A 4 25.00 -5.28 -60.25
C THR A 4 25.13 -4.30 -59.08
N LYS A 5 25.35 -3.02 -59.34
CA LYS A 5 25.39 -1.97 -58.27
C LYS A 5 23.99 -1.69 -57.69
N LEU A 6 22.94 -1.79 -58.51
CA LEU A 6 21.58 -1.57 -58.06
C LEU A 6 21.11 -2.71 -57.13
N ILE A 7 21.44 -3.96 -57.45
CA ILE A 7 21.12 -5.12 -56.63
C ILE A 7 21.84 -5.08 -55.28
N PHE A 8 23.08 -4.62 -55.26
CA PHE A 8 23.87 -4.48 -54.03
C PHE A 8 23.31 -3.36 -53.11
N LEU A 9 22.78 -2.27 -53.67
CA LEU A 9 22.13 -1.18 -52.91
C LEU A 9 20.81 -1.62 -52.28
N ILE A 10 20.03 -2.41 -53.01
CA ILE A 10 18.74 -2.95 -52.48
C ILE A 10 19.01 -3.96 -51.36
N PHE A 11 20.05 -4.78 -51.48
CA PHE A 11 20.41 -5.75 -50.45
C PHE A 11 20.99 -5.09 -49.19
N ALA A 12 21.75 -4.00 -49.37
CA ALA A 12 22.23 -3.20 -48.22
C ALA A 12 21.12 -2.49 -47.48
N CYS A 13 20.09 -1.95 -48.16
CA CYS A 13 18.91 -1.38 -47.52
C CYS A 13 18.07 -2.41 -46.74
N TYR A 14 17.98 -3.65 -47.24
CA TYR A 14 17.25 -4.72 -46.57
C TYR A 14 17.95 -5.19 -45.29
N LEU A 15 19.27 -5.15 -45.24
CA LEU A 15 20.03 -5.49 -44.03
C LEU A 15 19.99 -4.39 -42.96
N LEU A 16 19.86 -3.12 -43.37
CA LEU A 16 19.71 -2.02 -42.40
C LEU A 16 18.33 -1.92 -41.76
N SER A 17 17.28 -2.42 -42.42
CA SER A 17 15.90 -2.38 -41.84
C SER A 17 15.64 -3.44 -40.77
N SER A 18 16.53 -4.42 -40.60
CA SER A 18 16.38 -5.51 -39.63
C SER A 18 16.80 -5.15 -38.20
N TYR A 19 17.36 -3.95 -37.98
CA TYR A 19 17.86 -3.55 -36.65
C TYR A 19 16.90 -2.69 -35.84
N LEU A 20 15.66 -2.44 -36.31
CA LEU A 20 14.70 -1.55 -35.62
C LEU A 20 13.53 -2.27 -34.96
N ILE A 21 13.57 -3.57 -34.72
CA ILE A 21 12.55 -4.27 -33.91
C ILE A 21 13.14 -4.57 -32.54
N GLY A 22 13.41 -3.51 -31.81
CA GLY A 22 13.63 -3.52 -30.37
C GLY A 22 12.40 -2.92 -29.68
N CYS A 23 11.22 -3.56 -29.79
CA CYS A 23 10.11 -3.27 -28.90
C CYS A 23 10.44 -3.89 -27.56
N SER A 24 11.03 -3.12 -26.65
CA SER A 24 10.99 -3.43 -25.23
C SER A 24 9.55 -3.25 -24.78
N THR A 25 8.76 -4.34 -24.83
CA THR A 25 7.56 -4.45 -23.99
C THR A 25 8.05 -4.35 -22.54
N PHE A 26 7.87 -3.17 -21.95
CA PHE A 26 7.89 -2.99 -20.52
C PHE A 26 6.66 -3.74 -20.00
N SER A 27 6.80 -5.05 -19.85
CA SER A 27 5.88 -5.85 -19.07
C SER A 27 6.20 -5.53 -17.63
N ASP A 28 5.36 -4.66 -17.04
CA ASP A 28 5.32 -4.39 -15.61
C ASP A 28 4.77 -5.65 -14.91
N ASN A 29 5.55 -6.71 -14.98
CA ASN A 29 5.41 -7.92 -14.20
C ASN A 29 6.42 -7.83 -13.06
N SER A 30 6.16 -6.95 -12.09
CA SER A 30 6.72 -7.11 -10.75
C SER A 30 6.11 -8.36 -10.11
N LYS A 31 6.60 -9.51 -10.59
CA LYS A 31 6.36 -10.79 -9.96
C LYS A 31 7.14 -10.75 -8.66
N SER A 32 6.44 -10.55 -7.54
CA SER A 32 6.97 -10.77 -6.21
C SER A 32 7.78 -12.06 -6.18
N THR A 33 9.07 -11.93 -5.87
CA THR A 33 10.02 -13.04 -5.80
C THR A 33 9.78 -13.96 -4.61
N ASN A 34 8.79 -13.64 -3.75
CA ASN A 34 8.40 -14.44 -2.59
C ASN A 34 6.88 -14.69 -2.62
N PRO A 35 6.42 -15.92 -2.90
CA PRO A 35 4.99 -16.21 -3.04
C PRO A 35 4.17 -16.04 -1.75
N GLY A 36 4.79 -15.65 -0.65
CA GLY A 36 4.14 -15.41 0.65
C GLY A 36 4.09 -13.95 1.10
N MET A 37 4.82 -13.02 0.44
CA MET A 37 4.90 -11.64 0.87
C MET A 37 4.02 -10.73 -0.01
N LEU A 38 3.22 -9.87 0.62
CA LEU A 38 2.45 -8.84 -0.06
C LEU A 38 3.32 -7.60 -0.33
N GLU A 39 3.10 -6.95 -1.47
CA GLU A 39 3.78 -5.71 -1.84
C GLU A 39 2.87 -4.50 -1.57
N PRO A 40 3.44 -3.32 -1.21
CA PRO A 40 2.66 -2.10 -1.05
C PRO A 40 2.26 -1.52 -2.42
N GLN A 41 1.10 -0.84 -2.45
CA GLN A 41 0.67 -0.08 -3.62
C GLN A 41 1.57 1.16 -3.81
N SER A 42 1.75 1.59 -5.06
CA SER A 42 2.55 2.77 -5.40
C SER A 42 1.83 4.10 -5.12
N ILE A 43 0.49 4.11 -5.12
CA ILE A 43 -0.33 5.31 -4.87
C ILE A 43 -1.09 5.11 -3.56
N LEU A 44 -0.78 5.93 -2.56
CA LEU A 44 -1.35 5.87 -1.23
C LEU A 44 -2.03 7.20 -0.88
N LYS A 45 -3.14 7.15 -0.13
CA LYS A 45 -3.79 8.35 0.42
C LYS A 45 -2.94 8.96 1.54
N PHE A 46 -2.38 8.13 2.41
CA PHE A 46 -1.38 8.50 3.40
C PHE A 46 -0.08 7.79 3.02
N SER A 47 0.95 8.55 2.67
CA SER A 47 2.22 8.02 2.14
C SER A 47 2.98 7.12 3.12
N ASP A 48 2.65 7.23 4.40
CA ASP A 48 3.27 6.52 5.52
C ASP A 48 2.38 5.39 6.09
N ILE A 49 1.27 5.10 5.42
CA ILE A 49 0.40 3.96 5.76
C ILE A 49 0.22 3.13 4.49
N PRO A 50 1.04 2.09 4.33
CA PRO A 50 1.03 1.27 3.12
C PRO A 50 -0.26 0.46 2.98
N VAL A 51 -0.62 0.16 1.73
CA VAL A 51 -1.75 -0.70 1.39
C VAL A 51 -1.25 -1.83 0.50
N PRO A 52 -1.58 -3.10 0.79
CA PRO A 52 -1.16 -4.23 -0.04
C PRO A 52 -1.68 -4.12 -1.48
N VAL A 53 -0.84 -4.51 -2.46
CA VAL A 53 -1.26 -4.65 -3.86
C VAL A 53 -2.41 -5.68 -3.95
N GLY A 54 -3.35 -5.44 -4.87
CA GLY A 54 -4.52 -6.30 -5.10
C GLY A 54 -5.77 -5.92 -4.29
N LEU A 55 -5.65 -5.05 -3.29
CA LEU A 55 -6.80 -4.47 -2.61
C LEU A 55 -7.26 -3.21 -3.34
N LYS A 56 -8.55 -3.12 -3.66
CA LYS A 56 -9.16 -1.99 -4.35
C LYS A 56 -9.83 -1.05 -3.35
N PRO A 57 -9.66 0.29 -3.47
CA PRO A 57 -10.32 1.24 -2.59
C PRO A 57 -11.83 1.21 -2.75
N LEU A 58 -12.54 1.51 -1.66
CA LEU A 58 -13.99 1.74 -1.60
C LEU A 58 -14.24 3.23 -1.25
N PRO A 59 -14.23 4.13 -2.24
CA PRO A 59 -14.28 5.57 -2.01
C PRO A 59 -15.54 6.03 -1.27
N GLU A 60 -16.71 5.46 -1.59
CA GLU A 60 -18.01 5.79 -0.96
C GLU A 60 -18.11 5.36 0.52
N ALA A 61 -17.22 4.46 0.95
CA ALA A 61 -17.13 4.02 2.35
C ALA A 61 -15.88 4.58 3.06
N SER A 62 -15.18 5.52 2.41
CA SER A 62 -13.92 6.10 2.89
C SER A 62 -14.04 7.61 3.03
N TYR A 63 -13.37 8.15 4.04
CA TYR A 63 -13.20 9.60 4.16
C TYR A 63 -11.84 9.91 4.77
N SER A 64 -11.32 11.09 4.48
CA SER A 64 -10.09 11.58 5.11
C SER A 64 -10.11 13.10 5.19
N PHE A 65 -9.54 13.61 6.26
CA PHE A 65 -9.39 15.02 6.51
C PHE A 65 -7.97 15.28 7.02
N GLU A 66 -7.35 16.36 6.54
CA GLU A 66 -6.03 16.79 6.99
C GLU A 66 -6.03 18.31 7.12
N SER A 67 -5.67 18.82 8.29
CA SER A 67 -5.58 20.26 8.56
C SER A 67 -4.63 20.51 9.73
N SER A 68 -3.76 21.53 9.57
CA SER A 68 -2.87 22.01 10.64
C SER A 68 -2.07 20.91 11.34
N GLY A 69 -1.60 19.91 10.56
CA GLY A 69 -0.82 18.79 11.09
C GLY A 69 -1.66 17.70 11.79
N VAL A 70 -2.99 17.83 11.80
CA VAL A 70 -3.90 16.79 12.28
C VAL A 70 -4.45 16.02 11.09
N ARG A 71 -4.30 14.70 11.11
CA ARG A 71 -4.82 13.78 10.10
C ARG A 71 -5.87 12.88 10.72
N VAL A 72 -7.01 12.77 10.06
CA VAL A 72 -8.08 11.85 10.43
C VAL A 72 -8.62 11.17 9.19
N GLY A 73 -8.92 9.89 9.27
CA GLY A 73 -9.54 9.22 8.15
C GLY A 73 -9.95 7.79 8.47
N VAL A 74 -10.91 7.35 7.69
CA VAL A 74 -11.26 5.93 7.57
C VAL A 74 -11.17 5.59 6.10
N LEU A 75 -10.25 4.71 5.73
CA LEU A 75 -10.06 4.24 4.38
C LEU A 75 -10.44 2.77 4.32
N LYS A 76 -11.28 2.40 3.38
CA LYS A 76 -11.68 1.01 3.18
C LYS A 76 -11.23 0.50 1.83
N TYR A 77 -10.77 -0.74 1.85
CA TYR A 77 -10.32 -1.47 0.67
C TYR A 77 -10.95 -2.86 0.68
N GLN A 78 -11.11 -3.42 -0.51
CA GLN A 78 -11.62 -4.78 -0.68
C GLN A 78 -10.79 -5.57 -1.68
N GLY A 79 -10.55 -6.84 -1.40
CA GLY A 79 -9.88 -7.73 -2.34
C GLY A 79 -9.73 -9.14 -1.81
N LYS A 80 -9.18 -10.01 -2.67
CA LYS A 80 -8.83 -11.38 -2.28
C LYS A 80 -7.43 -11.35 -1.69
N ALA A 81 -7.32 -11.68 -0.41
CA ALA A 81 -6.04 -11.80 0.27
C ALA A 81 -6.16 -12.76 1.46
N ASN A 82 -5.03 -13.31 1.89
CA ASN A 82 -4.98 -14.07 3.12
C ASN A 82 -4.77 -13.10 4.30
N ALA A 83 -5.56 -13.24 5.35
CA ALA A 83 -5.50 -12.36 6.50
C ALA A 83 -4.15 -12.41 7.23
N GLU A 84 -3.51 -13.60 7.32
CA GLU A 84 -2.18 -13.75 7.91
C GLU A 84 -1.11 -13.00 7.09
N GLN A 85 -1.20 -13.06 5.76
CA GLN A 85 -0.29 -12.30 4.89
C GLN A 85 -0.45 -10.79 5.09
N ILE A 86 -1.69 -10.30 5.27
CA ILE A 86 -1.94 -8.88 5.56
C ILE A 86 -1.38 -8.50 6.94
N ILE A 87 -1.56 -9.33 7.95
CA ILE A 87 -1.00 -9.09 9.30
C ILE A 87 0.52 -8.97 9.23
N ASN A 88 1.19 -9.92 8.56
CA ASN A 88 2.64 -9.91 8.42
C ASN A 88 3.11 -8.70 7.62
N PHE A 89 2.40 -8.35 6.53
CA PHE A 89 2.66 -7.14 5.76
C PHE A 89 2.65 -5.89 6.66
N TYR A 90 1.62 -5.69 7.48
CA TYR A 90 1.55 -4.52 8.34
C TYR A 90 2.57 -4.53 9.46
N LYS A 91 2.90 -5.69 10.05
CA LYS A 91 3.99 -5.81 11.03
C LYS A 91 5.33 -5.31 10.48
N GLU A 92 5.63 -5.63 9.22
CA GLU A 92 6.88 -5.25 8.57
C GLU A 92 6.84 -3.82 8.05
N GLN A 93 5.81 -3.48 7.27
CA GLN A 93 5.75 -2.20 6.57
C GLN A 93 5.54 -1.01 7.51
N MET A 94 4.68 -1.13 8.52
CA MET A 94 4.43 -0.02 9.46
C MET A 94 5.67 0.36 10.26
N ALA A 95 6.50 -0.61 10.61
CA ALA A 95 7.78 -0.36 11.29
C ALA A 95 8.73 0.50 10.45
N MET A 96 8.74 0.37 9.12
CA MET A 96 9.57 1.17 8.21
C MET A 96 9.17 2.66 8.21
N TYR A 97 7.93 2.97 8.60
CA TYR A 97 7.42 4.34 8.72
C TYR A 97 7.35 4.82 10.18
N ASN A 98 8.09 4.17 11.09
CA ASN A 98 8.16 4.50 12.52
C ASN A 98 6.83 4.34 13.27
N TRP A 99 5.93 3.48 12.79
CA TRP A 99 4.74 3.10 13.53
C TRP A 99 5.07 1.94 14.47
N ASN A 100 4.73 2.09 15.75
CA ASN A 100 4.93 1.06 16.76
C ASN A 100 3.65 0.24 16.91
N LEU A 101 3.77 -1.08 16.78
CA LEU A 101 2.66 -1.99 17.04
C LEU A 101 2.41 -2.07 18.56
N VAL A 102 1.20 -1.69 18.98
CA VAL A 102 0.78 -1.70 20.39
C VAL A 102 0.17 -3.05 20.78
N ASN A 103 -0.79 -3.51 19.97
CA ASN A 103 -1.43 -4.81 20.19
C ASN A 103 -2.05 -5.37 18.90
N ILE A 104 -2.33 -6.67 18.95
CA ILE A 104 -3.09 -7.39 17.92
C ILE A 104 -4.19 -8.18 18.60
N VAL A 105 -5.39 -8.16 18.00
CA VAL A 105 -6.52 -9.03 18.35
C VAL A 105 -6.77 -9.95 17.16
N GLU A 106 -6.70 -11.25 17.36
CA GLU A 106 -6.79 -12.25 16.27
C GLU A 106 -7.99 -13.20 16.44
N TYR A 107 -9.05 -12.77 17.09
CA TYR A 107 -10.25 -13.57 17.26
C TYR A 107 -11.45 -12.93 16.55
N GLY A 108 -12.04 -13.65 15.59
CA GLY A 108 -13.14 -13.15 14.77
C GLY A 108 -12.69 -12.09 13.78
N GLN A 109 -12.98 -10.83 14.06
CA GLN A 109 -12.35 -9.70 13.36
C GLN A 109 -10.92 -9.56 13.87
N ARG A 110 -9.98 -9.38 12.93
CA ARG A 110 -8.59 -9.14 13.28
C ARG A 110 -8.32 -7.65 13.32
N LEU A 111 -7.67 -7.20 14.38
CA LEU A 111 -7.36 -5.80 14.61
C LEU A 111 -5.90 -5.65 15.00
N MET A 112 -5.21 -4.71 14.37
CA MET A 112 -3.86 -4.26 14.75
C MET A 112 -3.93 -2.80 15.13
N ASN A 113 -3.40 -2.43 16.28
CA ASN A 113 -3.31 -1.05 16.73
C ASN A 113 -1.86 -0.59 16.69
N PHE A 114 -1.61 0.49 15.97
CA PHE A 114 -0.31 1.14 15.84
C PHE A 114 -0.35 2.54 16.41
N GLU A 115 0.75 2.98 16.98
CA GLU A 115 0.94 4.33 17.48
C GLU A 115 2.24 4.93 16.97
N ARG A 116 2.21 6.22 16.66
CA ARG A 116 3.37 7.01 16.30
C ARG A 116 3.18 8.45 16.78
N GLU A 117 4.11 8.96 17.57
CA GLU A 117 4.04 10.32 18.11
C GLU A 117 2.65 10.62 18.73
N ASN A 118 1.87 11.49 18.09
CA ASN A 118 0.56 11.91 18.54
C ASN A 118 -0.59 11.27 17.74
N GLU A 119 -0.31 10.23 16.95
CA GLU A 119 -1.27 9.56 16.09
C GLU A 119 -1.49 8.11 16.51
N THR A 120 -2.68 7.62 16.27
CA THR A 120 -3.04 6.20 16.33
C THR A 120 -3.58 5.74 14.98
N CYS A 121 -3.18 4.55 14.56
CA CYS A 121 -3.66 3.91 13.35
C CYS A 121 -4.18 2.52 13.69
N ILE A 122 -5.46 2.28 13.45
CA ILE A 122 -6.10 0.98 13.67
C ILE A 122 -6.37 0.34 12.31
N ILE A 123 -5.81 -0.84 12.12
CA ILE A 123 -6.04 -1.68 10.94
C ILE A 123 -7.00 -2.80 11.32
N THR A 124 -8.13 -2.89 10.64
CA THR A 124 -9.11 -3.96 10.88
C THR A 124 -9.29 -4.80 9.62
N LEU A 125 -9.35 -6.10 9.79
CA LEU A 125 -9.60 -7.09 8.73
C LEU A 125 -10.91 -7.80 9.01
N GLU A 126 -11.85 -7.68 8.09
CA GLU A 126 -13.15 -8.33 8.15
C GLU A 126 -13.32 -9.28 6.95
N PRO A 127 -13.48 -10.59 7.19
CA PRO A 127 -13.82 -11.53 6.13
C PRO A 127 -15.20 -11.23 5.56
N LYS A 128 -15.30 -11.16 4.21
CA LYS A 128 -16.57 -10.96 3.49
C LYS A 128 -16.68 -11.91 2.31
N GLY A 129 -17.23 -13.09 2.54
CA GLY A 129 -17.23 -14.18 1.55
C GLY A 129 -15.80 -14.56 1.19
N ASN A 130 -15.47 -14.50 -0.12
CA ASN A 130 -14.13 -14.82 -0.64
C ASN A 130 -13.17 -13.62 -0.61
N ASN A 131 -13.61 -12.46 -0.09
CA ASN A 131 -12.82 -11.25 0.02
C ASN A 131 -12.52 -10.90 1.46
N ILE A 132 -11.61 -9.97 1.64
CA ILE A 132 -11.37 -9.26 2.90
C ILE A 132 -11.71 -7.79 2.70
N ILE A 133 -12.40 -7.19 3.68
CA ILE A 133 -12.48 -5.76 3.84
C ILE A 133 -11.36 -5.35 4.80
N LEU A 134 -10.45 -4.55 4.28
CA LEU A 134 -9.42 -3.88 5.05
C LEU A 134 -9.93 -2.49 5.42
N THR A 135 -9.93 -2.13 6.69
CA THR A 135 -10.25 -0.78 7.15
C THR A 135 -9.03 -0.20 7.86
N ILE A 136 -8.59 0.97 7.41
CA ILE A 136 -7.54 1.78 8.03
C ILE A 136 -8.22 2.97 8.70
N SER A 137 -8.10 3.07 10.02
CA SER A 137 -8.62 4.20 10.81
C SER A 137 -7.46 4.97 11.41
N LEU A 138 -7.29 6.22 10.99
CA LEU A 138 -6.24 7.13 11.44
C LEU A 138 -6.84 8.28 12.22
N GLY A 139 -6.22 8.63 13.33
CA GLY A 139 -6.61 9.80 14.12
C GLY A 139 -5.57 10.19 15.16
N PRO A 140 -5.80 11.28 15.90
CA PRO A 140 -4.92 11.69 16.98
C PRO A 140 -4.96 10.66 18.11
N LYS A 141 -3.80 10.45 18.73
CA LYS A 141 -3.69 9.61 19.93
C LYS A 141 -4.50 10.23 21.08
N SER A 142 -5.31 9.41 21.76
CA SER A 142 -6.01 9.86 22.94
C SER A 142 -5.02 10.31 24.01
N GLN A 143 -5.10 11.58 24.41
CA GLN A 143 -4.30 12.06 25.53
C GLN A 143 -4.93 11.51 26.82
N THR A 144 -4.15 10.79 27.60
CA THR A 144 -4.56 10.42 28.96
C THR A 144 -4.79 11.70 29.75
N LEU A 145 -6.04 12.01 30.09
CA LEU A 145 -6.34 13.13 30.97
C LEU A 145 -5.63 12.85 32.30
N THR A 146 -4.48 13.48 32.50
CA THR A 146 -3.82 13.50 33.80
C THR A 146 -4.83 14.10 34.78
N LYS A 147 -5.33 13.29 35.71
CA LYS A 147 -6.22 13.78 36.77
C LYS A 147 -5.57 15.00 37.40
N ARG A 148 -6.16 16.17 37.16
CA ARG A 148 -5.76 17.43 37.79
C ARG A 148 -5.83 17.16 39.29
N ALA A 149 -4.68 17.11 39.94
CA ALA A 149 -4.61 16.98 41.38
C ALA A 149 -5.48 18.09 41.96
N LYS A 150 -6.52 17.70 42.72
CA LYS A 150 -7.32 18.66 43.50
C LYS A 150 -6.38 19.39 44.44
N SER A 151 -6.18 20.69 44.21
CA SER A 151 -5.53 21.55 45.19
C SER A 151 -6.31 21.45 46.52
N PRO A 152 -5.65 21.21 47.66
CA PRO A 152 -6.35 21.22 48.92
C PRO A 152 -6.86 22.65 49.17
N VAL A 153 -8.17 22.75 49.34
CA VAL A 153 -8.83 23.99 49.80
C VAL A 153 -8.37 24.22 51.22
N LYS A 154 -7.71 25.36 51.45
CA LYS A 154 -7.37 25.89 52.78
C LYS A 154 -8.58 26.52 53.42
#